data_f40a31659a4c44f0fb0893186d3149e7
#
_entry.id   f40a31659a4c44f0fb0893186d3149e7
#
_cell.length_a   1.000
_cell.length_b   1.000
_cell.length_c   1.000
_cell.angle_alpha   90.00
_cell.angle_beta   90.00
_cell.angle_gamma   90.00
#
_symmetry.space_group_name_H-M   'P 1'
#
loop_
_entity.id
_entity.type
_entity.pdbx_description
1 polymer ?
#
loop_
_entity_poly.entity_id
_entity_poly.type
_entity_poly.pdbx_seq_one_letter_code
_entity_poly.pdbx_strand_id
1 'polypeptide(L)'
;MKRRPLLAAGLTLTLAIAASACGSSSKFGDPDAGGTGGEDGGTFNPGDAQVRDPIGSLSGRVLAPEGTIPISNALVYLVAAPPAPFPDGVFCDKCVVLDKSVPSTFSKADGTFELPAYDEGMQYLVVQKGQFRRSRPIVVGKGKQTVPDGMTKLPPRKNLAVPGGGTDEIPKMAVVTGQWDKIEVSLAKLGLGAIKPGFLGVPEVDRSTIAFDMIDNPSGFLDNEAALSKYNIVFIPCSFSSGTTCSTSSPAGNPSVKTALQNFVAAGGKLYTTDYSYEFMRQPWPGYVDWVGQTNQLGSACQGGEYDSPAMANDPGLAAWLSAIGISNLQTQANWTTIDKVNPKTGKDKDGNTVTVSPKVWVTSLNTPSGAKPATVSFEAGCGRVLFSTYHTEAMNNGLLPQEQALLYVLLEVAVCTTQEAPR
;
A
#
# COMPACT_ATOMS: atom_id res chain seq x y z
N MET A 1 38.56 -18.10 -60.53
CA MET A 1 38.75 -16.81 -61.25
C MET A 1 38.17 -15.69 -60.41
N LYS A 2 38.99 -14.71 -60.05
CA LYS A 2 38.84 -13.41 -59.44
C LYS A 2 37.58 -13.03 -58.64
N ARG A 3 37.77 -13.02 -57.30
CA ARG A 3 36.92 -12.34 -56.29
C ARG A 3 37.16 -10.83 -56.29
N ARG A 4 36.12 -10.04 -56.20
CA ARG A 4 36.22 -8.62 -55.85
C ARG A 4 35.39 -8.40 -54.57
N PRO A 5 35.85 -7.65 -53.57
CA PRO A 5 35.12 -7.35 -52.36
C PRO A 5 34.29 -6.08 -52.54
N LEU A 6 33.02 -6.11 -52.05
CA LEU A 6 32.18 -4.92 -51.89
C LEU A 6 32.42 -4.36 -50.47
N LEU A 7 32.86 -3.10 -50.44
CA LEU A 7 32.86 -2.29 -49.22
C LEU A 7 31.42 -1.94 -48.83
N ALA A 8 31.01 -2.29 -47.61
CA ALA A 8 29.83 -1.75 -46.99
C ALA A 8 30.23 -0.59 -46.06
N ALA A 9 29.75 0.60 -46.41
CA ALA A 9 29.88 1.79 -45.57
C ALA A 9 28.87 1.69 -44.46
N GLY A 10 29.34 1.58 -43.22
CA GLY A 10 28.53 1.63 -42.02
C GLY A 10 28.11 3.06 -41.69
N LEU A 11 26.82 3.33 -41.73
CA LEU A 11 26.21 4.55 -41.22
C LEU A 11 25.84 4.31 -39.74
N THR A 12 26.66 4.81 -38.82
CA THR A 12 26.33 4.79 -37.39
C THR A 12 25.31 5.89 -37.08
N LEU A 13 24.09 5.48 -36.92
CA LEU A 13 23.02 6.36 -36.41
C LEU A 13 23.07 6.34 -34.88
N THR A 14 23.64 7.37 -34.29
CA THR A 14 23.55 7.58 -32.81
C THR A 14 22.17 8.04 -32.44
N LEU A 15 21.37 7.10 -31.93
CA LEU A 15 20.06 7.39 -31.32
C LEU A 15 20.30 7.91 -29.91
N ALA A 16 20.16 9.21 -29.69
CA ALA A 16 20.12 9.80 -28.36
C ALA A 16 18.76 9.42 -27.72
N ILE A 17 18.77 8.41 -26.86
CA ILE A 17 17.61 8.08 -26.01
C ILE A 17 17.62 9.10 -24.88
N ALA A 18 16.76 10.11 -24.95
CA ALA A 18 16.40 10.92 -23.80
C ALA A 18 15.59 10.03 -22.85
N ALA A 19 16.26 9.49 -21.83
CA ALA A 19 15.60 8.84 -20.71
C ALA A 19 14.90 9.91 -19.87
N SER A 20 13.59 10.12 -20.12
CA SER A 20 12.72 10.81 -19.18
C SER A 20 12.49 9.88 -17.99
N ALA A 21 13.41 9.94 -17.02
CA ALA A 21 13.19 9.37 -15.71
C ALA A 21 12.13 10.22 -15.00
N CYS A 22 10.85 9.88 -15.14
CA CYS A 22 9.83 10.28 -14.19
C CYS A 22 10.00 9.45 -12.92
N GLY A 23 11.01 9.82 -12.13
CA GLY A 23 11.09 9.47 -10.74
C GLY A 23 9.98 10.22 -10.02
N SER A 24 8.96 9.53 -9.52
CA SER A 24 8.05 10.07 -8.54
C SER A 24 8.78 10.17 -7.18
N SER A 25 9.74 11.09 -7.09
CA SER A 25 10.11 11.64 -5.80
C SER A 25 8.91 12.50 -5.39
N SER A 26 8.22 12.12 -4.33
CA SER A 26 7.27 12.95 -3.63
C SER A 26 8.01 14.19 -3.10
N LYS A 27 8.22 15.17 -3.95
CA LYS A 27 8.55 16.52 -3.51
C LYS A 27 7.27 17.10 -2.94
N PHE A 28 7.28 17.39 -1.67
CA PHE A 28 6.37 18.35 -1.07
C PHE A 28 6.37 19.62 -1.95
N GLY A 29 5.17 20.07 -2.33
CA GLY A 29 4.99 21.15 -3.29
C GLY A 29 5.78 22.40 -2.96
N ASP A 30 6.49 22.85 -3.97
CA ASP A 30 7.08 24.19 -4.03
C ASP A 30 5.95 25.18 -4.34
N PRO A 31 5.68 26.20 -3.52
CA PRO A 31 4.65 27.18 -3.79
C PRO A 31 5.24 28.38 -4.53
N ASP A 32 5.56 28.22 -5.82
CA ASP A 32 5.84 29.37 -6.68
C ASP A 32 5.21 29.18 -8.06
N ALA A 33 3.97 29.69 -8.20
CA ALA A 33 3.44 30.10 -9.49
C ALA A 33 2.73 31.44 -9.30
N GLY A 34 3.31 32.45 -9.90
CA GLY A 34 3.05 33.85 -9.74
C GLY A 34 1.60 34.33 -9.99
N GLY A 35 1.21 35.30 -9.23
CA GLY A 35 0.11 36.22 -9.45
C GLY A 35 0.64 37.63 -9.44
N THR A 36 0.44 38.34 -10.53
CA THR A 36 0.83 39.72 -10.76
C THR A 36 -0.08 40.72 -10.01
N GLY A 37 0.53 41.73 -9.41
CA GLY A 37 -0.03 43.06 -9.34
C GLY A 37 -0.47 43.59 -7.97
N GLY A 38 0.27 44.56 -7.43
CA GLY A 38 -0.13 45.45 -6.36
C GLY A 38 1.10 46.04 -5.67
N GLU A 39 1.55 47.20 -6.13
CA GLU A 39 2.58 48.01 -5.48
C GLU A 39 2.03 48.54 -4.13
N ASP A 40 2.64 48.11 -3.02
CA ASP A 40 2.78 48.88 -1.83
C ASP A 40 4.11 48.57 -1.17
N GLY A 41 4.94 49.62 -1.05
CA GLY A 41 6.33 49.53 -0.68
C GLY A 41 6.57 49.13 0.79
N GLY A 42 6.73 47.84 1.02
CA GLY A 42 7.36 47.26 2.17
C GLY A 42 8.42 46.32 1.68
N THR A 43 9.68 46.67 1.79
CA THR A 43 10.82 45.75 1.54
C THR A 43 10.71 44.61 2.53
N PHE A 44 10.03 43.53 2.12
CA PHE A 44 10.16 42.23 2.77
C PHE A 44 11.56 41.69 2.42
N ASN A 45 12.43 41.77 3.40
CA ASN A 45 13.73 41.13 3.31
C ASN A 45 13.51 39.62 3.52
N PRO A 46 13.73 38.72 2.54
CA PRO A 46 13.54 37.28 2.72
C PRO A 46 14.64 36.62 3.56
N GLY A 47 15.31 37.40 4.42
CA GLY A 47 16.54 37.04 5.09
C GLY A 47 16.47 36.57 6.53
N ASP A 48 15.31 36.51 7.18
CA ASP A 48 15.24 36.23 8.64
C ASP A 48 14.24 35.12 9.06
N ALA A 49 14.01 34.13 8.25
CA ALA A 49 13.65 32.83 8.84
C ALA A 49 14.96 32.25 9.42
N GLN A 50 15.29 32.59 10.67
CA GLN A 50 16.39 31.92 11.37
C GLN A 50 16.14 30.42 11.32
N VAL A 51 16.96 29.71 10.54
CA VAL A 51 17.04 28.25 10.60
C VAL A 51 17.54 27.96 12.02
N ARG A 52 16.62 27.63 12.92
CA ARG A 52 16.97 27.21 14.27
C ARG A 52 17.83 25.95 14.16
N ASP A 53 19.02 25.98 14.75
CA ASP A 53 19.82 24.77 14.88
C ASP A 53 19.12 23.77 15.82
N PRO A 54 19.07 22.48 15.48
CA PRO A 54 18.50 21.48 16.38
C PRO A 54 19.33 21.38 17.66
N ILE A 55 18.65 21.31 18.81
CA ILE A 55 19.29 21.07 20.10
C ILE A 55 19.79 19.64 20.26
N GLY A 56 19.25 18.72 19.44
CA GLY A 56 19.58 17.30 19.45
C GLY A 56 18.85 16.54 18.35
N SER A 57 18.90 15.21 18.42
CA SER A 57 18.16 14.32 17.53
C SER A 57 17.66 13.07 18.25
N LEU A 58 16.54 12.53 17.76
CA LEU A 58 16.02 11.23 18.14
C LEU A 58 16.33 10.23 17.04
N SER A 59 16.93 9.10 17.37
CA SER A 59 17.20 8.04 16.40
C SER A 59 16.58 6.73 16.85
N GLY A 60 16.11 5.92 15.91
CA GLY A 60 15.47 4.64 16.19
C GLY A 60 15.13 3.89 14.91
N ARG A 61 14.28 2.87 15.05
CA ARG A 61 13.74 2.11 13.92
C ARG A 61 12.23 2.01 14.01
N VAL A 62 11.55 2.12 12.87
CA VAL A 62 10.13 1.79 12.76
C VAL A 62 10.01 0.34 12.33
N LEU A 63 9.26 -0.42 13.12
CA LEU A 63 9.05 -1.86 12.90
C LEU A 63 7.56 -2.16 12.75
N ALA A 64 7.25 -3.25 12.07
CA ALA A 64 5.90 -3.79 11.99
C ALA A 64 5.41 -4.26 13.38
N PRO A 65 4.11 -4.54 13.54
CA PRO A 65 3.55 -4.91 14.84
C PRO A 65 4.17 -6.13 15.49
N GLU A 66 4.71 -7.09 14.72
CA GLU A 66 5.42 -8.25 15.27
C GLU A 66 6.81 -7.90 15.82
N GLY A 67 7.42 -6.79 15.38
CA GLY A 67 8.64 -6.20 15.94
C GLY A 67 9.95 -6.55 15.26
N THR A 68 9.95 -7.19 14.08
CA THR A 68 11.20 -7.55 13.36
C THR A 68 11.27 -6.96 11.97
N ILE A 69 10.16 -6.87 11.26
CA ILE A 69 10.11 -6.36 9.89
C ILE A 69 10.22 -4.82 9.90
N PRO A 70 11.23 -4.24 9.24
CA PRO A 70 11.37 -2.79 9.16
C PRO A 70 10.25 -2.19 8.31
N ILE A 71 9.75 -1.03 8.72
CA ILE A 71 8.77 -0.26 7.96
C ILE A 71 9.47 0.91 7.28
N SER A 72 9.49 0.86 5.96
CA SER A 72 10.01 1.94 5.11
C SER A 72 9.00 3.08 4.99
N ASN A 73 9.52 4.29 4.83
CA ASN A 73 8.72 5.49 4.52
C ASN A 73 7.56 5.71 5.52
N ALA A 74 7.77 5.39 6.80
CA ALA A 74 6.87 5.77 7.87
C ALA A 74 7.17 7.20 8.31
N LEU A 75 6.14 8.02 8.48
CA LEU A 75 6.26 9.38 8.99
C LEU A 75 6.54 9.33 10.50
N VAL A 76 7.59 10.01 10.95
CA VAL A 76 7.99 10.15 12.36
C VAL A 76 8.06 11.62 12.68
N TYR A 77 7.34 12.07 13.73
CA TYR A 77 7.29 13.50 14.08
C TYR A 77 7.05 13.75 15.56
N LEU A 78 7.36 14.97 16.01
CA LEU A 78 7.15 15.42 17.40
C LEU A 78 6.03 16.46 17.46
N VAL A 79 5.14 16.31 18.44
CA VAL A 79 4.04 17.27 18.71
C VAL A 79 3.83 17.46 20.21
N ALA A 80 3.22 18.59 20.59
CA ALA A 80 2.96 18.93 22.01
C ALA A 80 1.83 18.07 22.62
N ALA A 81 0.92 17.54 21.79
CA ALA A 81 -0.20 16.69 22.22
C ALA A 81 -0.44 15.57 21.19
N PRO A 82 -1.02 14.42 21.60
CA PRO A 82 -1.36 13.35 20.66
C PRO A 82 -2.31 13.87 19.58
N PRO A 83 -2.14 13.45 18.30
CA PRO A 83 -3.10 13.77 17.25
C PRO A 83 -4.51 13.27 17.61
N ALA A 84 -5.54 13.97 17.11
CA ALA A 84 -6.92 13.51 17.25
C ALA A 84 -7.08 12.10 16.62
N PRO A 85 -7.94 11.24 17.20
CA PRO A 85 -8.24 9.92 16.63
C PRO A 85 -8.75 10.00 15.21
N PHE A 86 -8.45 8.97 14.41
CA PHE A 86 -9.08 8.83 13.09
C PHE A 86 -10.59 8.66 13.21
N PRO A 87 -11.37 9.14 12.23
CA PRO A 87 -12.80 8.85 12.16
C PRO A 87 -13.09 7.35 12.15
N ASP A 88 -14.22 6.96 12.72
CA ASP A 88 -14.68 5.58 12.63
C ASP A 88 -15.23 5.27 11.23
N GLY A 89 -15.01 4.05 10.74
CA GLY A 89 -15.44 3.58 9.43
C GLY A 89 -14.61 4.14 8.28
N VAL A 90 -15.13 3.99 7.06
CA VAL A 90 -14.48 4.50 5.85
C VAL A 90 -14.48 6.02 5.83
N PHE A 91 -13.37 6.61 5.46
CA PHE A 91 -13.23 8.06 5.24
C PHE A 91 -12.16 8.36 4.20
N CYS A 92 -12.25 9.53 3.57
CA CYS A 92 -11.24 10.01 2.64
C CYS A 92 -9.99 10.42 3.43
N ASP A 93 -8.99 9.53 3.43
CA ASP A 93 -7.75 9.71 4.18
C ASP A 93 -6.81 10.62 3.37
N LYS A 94 -6.83 11.91 3.70
CA LYS A 94 -5.93 12.89 3.09
C LYS A 94 -4.58 12.88 3.80
N CYS A 95 -3.51 13.14 3.03
CA CYS A 95 -2.17 13.18 3.57
C CYS A 95 -2.03 14.20 4.69
N VAL A 96 -1.36 13.80 5.76
CA VAL A 96 -1.05 14.70 6.88
C VAL A 96 -0.13 15.79 6.37
N VAL A 97 -0.63 17.02 6.38
CA VAL A 97 0.18 18.20 6.13
C VAL A 97 0.63 18.72 7.48
N LEU A 98 1.91 18.52 7.79
CA LEU A 98 2.50 19.09 8.99
C LEU A 98 2.92 20.53 8.71
N ASP A 99 2.73 21.39 9.72
CA ASP A 99 3.35 22.71 9.68
C ASP A 99 4.88 22.59 9.57
N LYS A 100 5.53 23.49 8.85
CA LYS A 100 6.99 23.49 8.67
C LYS A 100 7.78 23.57 9.98
N SER A 101 7.16 24.07 11.05
CA SER A 101 7.72 24.13 12.39
C SER A 101 7.71 22.77 13.11
N VAL A 102 6.94 21.79 12.65
CA VAL A 102 6.85 20.47 13.27
C VAL A 102 8.04 19.61 12.85
N PRO A 103 8.91 19.19 13.79
CA PRO A 103 10.02 18.30 13.48
C PRO A 103 9.50 16.98 12.93
N SER A 104 9.93 16.62 11.72
CA SER A 104 9.46 15.40 11.07
C SER A 104 10.53 14.78 10.17
N THR A 105 10.45 13.47 9.97
CA THR A 105 11.28 12.71 9.07
C THR A 105 10.55 11.46 8.59
N PHE A 106 11.10 10.76 7.60
CA PHE A 106 10.62 9.46 7.17
C PHE A 106 11.64 8.37 7.49
N SER A 107 11.16 7.18 7.82
CA SER A 107 12.03 6.02 7.98
C SER A 107 12.60 5.57 6.62
N LYS A 108 13.85 5.09 6.66
CA LYS A 108 14.56 4.52 5.51
C LYS A 108 14.07 3.10 5.20
N ALA A 109 14.60 2.49 4.14
CA ALA A 109 14.25 1.12 3.73
C ALA A 109 14.46 0.08 4.84
N ASP A 110 15.50 0.25 5.67
CA ASP A 110 15.81 -0.60 6.82
C ASP A 110 15.02 -0.22 8.11
N GLY A 111 14.05 0.69 7.98
CA GLY A 111 13.24 1.20 9.08
C GLY A 111 13.93 2.27 9.94
N THR A 112 15.22 2.54 9.77
CA THR A 112 15.93 3.52 10.59
C THR A 112 15.47 4.95 10.29
N PHE A 113 15.47 5.80 11.33
CA PHE A 113 15.20 7.23 11.20
C PHE A 113 16.14 8.05 12.08
N GLU A 114 16.33 9.31 11.71
CA GLU A 114 16.90 10.36 12.55
C GLU A 114 15.98 11.59 12.46
N LEU A 115 15.44 12.01 13.61
CA LEU A 115 14.49 13.11 13.73
C LEU A 115 15.15 14.24 14.48
N PRO A 116 15.32 15.45 13.89
CA PRO A 116 15.86 16.60 14.59
C PRO A 116 14.90 17.07 15.69
N ALA A 117 15.44 17.54 16.80
CA ALA A 117 14.69 18.08 17.92
C ALA A 117 15.12 19.53 18.18
N TYR A 118 14.13 20.42 18.36
CA TYR A 118 14.37 21.87 18.50
C TYR A 118 13.98 22.41 19.88
N ASP A 119 13.17 21.69 20.62
CA ASP A 119 12.67 22.09 21.94
C ASP A 119 12.85 20.97 22.96
N GLU A 120 13.33 21.33 24.17
CA GLU A 120 13.43 20.39 25.29
C GLU A 120 12.07 20.20 25.99
N GLY A 121 11.95 19.09 26.70
CA GLY A 121 10.80 18.83 27.57
C GLY A 121 9.91 17.72 27.08
N MET A 122 8.72 17.63 27.66
CA MET A 122 7.74 16.58 27.34
C MET A 122 7.07 16.86 26.01
N GLN A 123 7.17 15.92 25.09
CA GLN A 123 6.52 15.93 23.78
C GLN A 123 5.91 14.55 23.50
N TYR A 124 5.20 14.44 22.39
CA TYR A 124 4.71 13.16 21.88
C TYR A 124 5.44 12.81 20.59
N LEU A 125 6.14 11.66 20.62
CA LEU A 125 6.68 11.03 19.43
C LEU A 125 5.53 10.30 18.73
N VAL A 126 5.29 10.63 17.48
CA VAL A 126 4.27 9.99 16.64
C VAL A 126 4.95 9.24 15.51
N VAL A 127 4.56 7.99 15.32
CA VAL A 127 4.98 7.15 14.20
C VAL A 127 3.73 6.74 13.43
N GLN A 128 3.70 7.00 12.14
CA GLN A 128 2.53 6.74 11.30
C GLN A 128 2.90 6.13 9.95
N LYS A 129 2.20 5.06 9.58
CA LYS A 129 2.20 4.50 8.23
C LYS A 129 0.76 4.23 7.81
N GLY A 130 0.22 5.07 6.92
CA GLY A 130 -1.21 5.07 6.62
C GLY A 130 -2.03 5.29 7.89
N GLN A 131 -2.98 4.41 8.14
CA GLN A 131 -3.83 4.45 9.34
C GLN A 131 -3.27 3.65 10.53
N PHE A 132 -2.07 3.08 10.41
CA PHE A 132 -1.32 2.60 11.56
C PHE A 132 -0.59 3.78 12.19
N ARG A 133 -0.99 4.18 13.38
CA ARG A 133 -0.42 5.33 14.08
C ARG A 133 -0.22 5.03 15.56
N ARG A 134 0.99 5.30 16.05
CA ARG A 134 1.35 5.22 17.47
C ARG A 134 1.81 6.59 17.94
N SER A 135 1.29 7.07 19.07
CA SER A 135 1.83 8.21 19.78
C SER A 135 2.30 7.80 21.17
N ARG A 136 3.46 8.31 21.61
CA ARG A 136 4.00 8.05 22.95
C ARG A 136 4.62 9.32 23.52
N PRO A 137 4.39 9.62 24.81
CA PRO A 137 5.09 10.70 25.49
C PRO A 137 6.59 10.38 25.56
N ILE A 138 7.41 11.38 25.30
CA ILE A 138 8.86 11.31 25.34
C ILE A 138 9.42 12.59 25.91
N VAL A 139 10.45 12.48 26.76
CA VAL A 139 11.20 13.63 27.21
C VAL A 139 12.34 13.89 26.24
N VAL A 140 12.29 15.00 25.55
CA VAL A 140 13.33 15.44 24.61
C VAL A 140 14.36 16.25 25.37
N GLY A 141 15.63 15.87 25.23
CA GLY A 141 16.79 16.60 25.79
C GLY A 141 17.77 17.01 24.72
N LYS A 142 18.86 17.65 25.14
CA LYS A 142 19.95 18.02 24.23
C LYS A 142 20.76 16.81 23.76
N GLY A 143 21.33 16.93 22.56
CA GLY A 143 22.18 15.90 21.97
C GLY A 143 21.41 14.74 21.36
N LYS A 144 22.09 13.62 21.13
CA LYS A 144 21.53 12.43 20.49
C LYS A 144 20.84 11.53 21.50
N GLN A 145 19.60 11.12 21.23
CA GLN A 145 18.83 10.19 22.05
C GLN A 145 18.39 9.00 21.17
N THR A 146 18.57 7.78 21.70
CA THR A 146 18.05 6.57 21.05
C THR A 146 16.64 6.28 21.56
N VAL A 147 15.70 6.09 20.66
CA VAL A 147 14.31 5.75 20.95
C VAL A 147 14.17 4.21 20.98
N PRO A 148 13.65 3.63 22.06
CA PRO A 148 13.40 2.19 22.12
C PRO A 148 12.37 1.73 21.07
N ASP A 149 12.56 0.55 20.47
CA ASP A 149 11.64 -0.03 19.45
C ASP A 149 10.18 -0.13 19.94
N GLY A 150 9.97 -0.34 21.25
CA GLY A 150 8.62 -0.34 21.84
C GLY A 150 7.82 0.96 21.66
N MET A 151 8.50 2.09 21.44
CA MET A 151 7.88 3.38 21.19
C MET A 151 7.60 3.63 19.70
N THR A 152 8.34 2.96 18.82
CA THR A 152 8.33 3.21 17.36
C THR A 152 7.75 2.06 16.54
N LYS A 153 7.56 0.90 17.14
CA LYS A 153 6.86 -0.23 16.51
C LYS A 153 5.40 0.12 16.23
N LEU A 154 4.90 -0.16 15.03
CA LEU A 154 3.50 0.04 14.69
C LEU A 154 2.58 -0.74 15.64
N PRO A 155 1.40 -0.22 15.95
CA PRO A 155 0.51 -0.86 16.92
C PRO A 155 -0.14 -2.12 16.38
N PRO A 156 -0.28 -3.19 17.19
CA PRO A 156 -1.00 -4.40 16.80
C PRO A 156 -2.52 -4.28 16.97
N ARG A 157 -3.01 -3.29 17.73
CA ARG A 157 -4.43 -3.08 18.05
C ARG A 157 -4.73 -1.61 18.30
N LYS A 158 -6.00 -1.23 18.11
CA LYS A 158 -6.50 0.09 18.51
C LYS A 158 -6.57 0.18 20.05
N ASN A 159 -5.94 1.20 20.62
CA ASN A 159 -6.02 1.57 22.03
C ASN A 159 -5.84 3.08 22.16
N LEU A 160 -6.91 3.80 22.47
CA LEU A 160 -6.89 5.26 22.60
C LEU A 160 -6.53 5.74 24.00
N ALA A 161 -6.31 4.81 24.96
CA ALA A 161 -5.96 5.10 26.36
C ALA A 161 -4.80 4.22 26.80
N VAL A 162 -3.63 4.42 26.19
CA VAL A 162 -2.43 3.66 26.53
C VAL A 162 -1.91 4.06 27.91
N PRO A 163 -1.63 3.11 28.82
CA PRO A 163 -1.01 3.41 30.10
C PRO A 163 0.30 4.21 29.92
N GLY A 164 0.46 5.27 30.70
CA GLY A 164 1.58 6.20 30.55
C GLY A 164 1.37 7.30 29.49
N GLY A 165 0.23 7.30 28.81
CA GLY A 165 -0.14 8.30 27.80
C GLY A 165 0.06 7.85 26.36
N GLY A 166 -0.56 8.57 25.44
CA GLY A 166 -0.52 8.31 24.00
C GLY A 166 -1.66 7.43 23.50
N THR A 167 -1.59 7.09 22.21
CA THR A 167 -2.63 6.34 21.49
C THR A 167 -2.02 5.32 20.54
N ASP A 168 -2.75 4.24 20.30
CA ASP A 168 -2.50 3.26 19.25
C ASP A 168 -3.71 3.18 18.33
N GLU A 169 -3.52 3.34 17.05
CA GLU A 169 -4.57 3.28 16.03
C GLU A 169 -4.15 2.35 14.90
N ILE A 170 -5.11 1.58 14.43
CA ILE A 170 -4.98 0.71 13.26
C ILE A 170 -6.21 0.87 12.39
N PRO A 171 -6.12 0.62 11.06
CA PRO A 171 -7.31 0.57 10.22
C PRO A 171 -8.24 -0.56 10.68
N LYS A 172 -9.55 -0.33 10.61
CA LYS A 172 -10.51 -1.41 10.77
C LYS A 172 -10.57 -2.24 9.49
N MET A 173 -10.28 -3.53 9.60
CA MET A 173 -10.12 -4.43 8.47
C MET A 173 -11.15 -5.55 8.49
N ALA A 174 -11.67 -5.93 7.31
CA ALA A 174 -12.47 -7.14 7.11
C ALA A 174 -11.75 -8.07 6.14
N VAL A 175 -11.67 -9.34 6.49
CA VAL A 175 -11.13 -10.41 5.64
C VAL A 175 -12.27 -11.38 5.31
N VAL A 176 -12.66 -11.44 4.05
CA VAL A 176 -13.57 -12.48 3.56
C VAL A 176 -12.83 -13.81 3.61
N THR A 177 -13.42 -14.81 4.26
CA THR A 177 -12.75 -16.11 4.43
C THR A 177 -12.56 -16.79 3.09
N GLY A 178 -11.31 -17.04 2.72
CA GLY A 178 -10.91 -17.75 1.51
C GLY A 178 -10.65 -19.25 1.77
N GLN A 179 -10.81 -20.07 0.74
CA GLN A 179 -10.50 -21.48 0.82
C GLN A 179 -9.01 -21.74 0.56
N TRP A 180 -8.42 -21.05 -0.41
CA TRP A 180 -7.06 -21.33 -0.90
C TRP A 180 -6.05 -20.27 -0.47
N ASP A 181 -6.42 -19.00 -0.48
CA ASP A 181 -5.58 -17.90 -0.07
C ASP A 181 -5.86 -17.53 1.39
N LYS A 182 -4.82 -17.44 2.22
CA LYS A 182 -4.88 -17.28 3.67
C LYS A 182 -4.31 -15.93 4.14
N ILE A 183 -4.84 -14.83 3.57
CA ILE A 183 -4.40 -13.48 3.93
C ILE A 183 -4.52 -13.20 5.44
N GLU A 184 -5.50 -13.82 6.11
CA GLU A 184 -5.66 -13.73 7.56
C GLU A 184 -4.45 -14.28 8.32
N VAL A 185 -3.81 -15.34 7.81
CA VAL A 185 -2.59 -15.92 8.41
C VAL A 185 -1.42 -14.96 8.21
N SER A 186 -1.27 -14.36 7.04
CA SER A 186 -0.23 -13.37 6.77
C SER A 186 -0.39 -12.12 7.64
N LEU A 187 -1.61 -11.63 7.84
CA LEU A 187 -1.90 -10.53 8.76
C LEU A 187 -1.56 -10.89 10.22
N ALA A 188 -1.86 -12.12 10.64
CA ALA A 188 -1.49 -12.59 11.97
C ALA A 188 0.03 -12.68 12.14
N LYS A 189 0.76 -13.21 11.14
CA LYS A 189 2.24 -13.23 11.11
C LYS A 189 2.85 -11.82 11.20
N LEU A 190 2.15 -10.81 10.68
CA LEU A 190 2.53 -9.41 10.81
C LEU A 190 2.33 -8.85 12.24
N GLY A 191 1.75 -9.63 13.15
CA GLY A 191 1.50 -9.23 14.55
C GLY A 191 0.09 -8.72 14.81
N LEU A 192 -0.84 -8.88 13.86
CA LEU A 192 -2.25 -8.51 14.03
C LEU A 192 -3.10 -9.65 14.61
N GLY A 193 -2.48 -10.71 15.10
CA GLY A 193 -3.10 -11.86 15.72
C GLY A 193 -2.08 -12.94 16.08
N ALA A 194 -2.55 -14.06 16.58
CA ALA A 194 -1.75 -15.25 16.81
C ALA A 194 -2.12 -16.35 15.82
N ILE A 195 -1.14 -17.20 15.51
CA ILE A 195 -1.29 -18.40 14.69
C ILE A 195 -1.34 -19.60 15.65
N LYS A 196 -2.17 -20.57 15.29
CA LYS A 196 -2.24 -21.88 15.96
C LYS A 196 -2.14 -23.00 14.91
N PRO A 197 -1.73 -24.22 15.31
CA PRO A 197 -1.83 -25.38 14.44
C PRO A 197 -3.30 -25.63 14.07
N GLY A 198 -3.58 -25.72 12.79
CA GLY A 198 -4.88 -26.12 12.25
C GLY A 198 -4.89 -27.56 11.80
N PHE A 199 -5.86 -27.91 10.95
CA PHE A 199 -6.00 -29.26 10.41
C PHE A 199 -4.74 -29.68 9.64
N LEU A 200 -4.24 -30.88 9.89
CA LEU A 200 -3.00 -31.44 9.33
C LEU A 200 -1.75 -30.56 9.53
N GLY A 201 -1.75 -29.69 10.57
CA GLY A 201 -0.63 -28.81 10.85
C GLY A 201 -0.55 -27.54 10.00
N VAL A 202 -1.52 -27.31 9.13
CA VAL A 202 -1.63 -26.05 8.38
C VAL A 202 -1.90 -24.90 9.34
N PRO A 203 -1.12 -23.82 9.33
CA PRO A 203 -1.36 -22.68 10.22
C PRO A 203 -2.76 -22.07 10.04
N GLU A 204 -3.41 -21.78 11.14
CA GLU A 204 -4.68 -21.07 11.21
C GLU A 204 -4.58 -19.89 12.17
N VAL A 205 -5.41 -18.87 11.98
CA VAL A 205 -5.51 -17.78 12.95
C VAL A 205 -6.26 -18.21 14.20
N ASP A 206 -5.78 -17.78 15.35
CA ASP A 206 -6.58 -17.80 16.56
C ASP A 206 -7.53 -16.59 16.55
N ARG A 207 -8.79 -16.84 16.19
CA ARG A 207 -9.83 -15.79 16.05
C ARG A 207 -10.06 -14.97 17.32
N SER A 208 -9.67 -15.47 18.49
CA SER A 208 -9.78 -14.72 19.75
C SER A 208 -8.70 -13.64 19.89
N THR A 209 -7.65 -13.71 19.06
CA THR A 209 -6.48 -12.84 19.14
C THR A 209 -6.37 -11.83 17.99
N ILE A 210 -7.14 -11.96 16.92
CA ILE A 210 -7.01 -11.12 15.73
C ILE A 210 -7.52 -9.69 15.96
N ALA A 211 -6.92 -8.75 15.23
CA ALA A 211 -7.27 -7.33 15.25
C ALA A 211 -8.05 -6.90 13.98
N PHE A 212 -8.69 -7.85 13.33
CA PHE A 212 -9.54 -7.68 12.14
C PHE A 212 -10.74 -8.62 12.22
N ASP A 213 -11.76 -8.32 11.42
CA ASP A 213 -12.98 -9.14 11.40
C ASP A 213 -12.90 -10.19 10.27
N MET A 214 -13.26 -11.43 10.58
CA MET A 214 -13.41 -12.51 9.60
C MET A 214 -14.86 -12.57 9.11
N ILE A 215 -15.05 -12.53 7.79
CA ILE A 215 -16.37 -12.59 7.15
C ILE A 215 -16.56 -13.97 6.52
N ASP A 216 -17.20 -14.89 7.25
CA ASP A 216 -17.42 -16.26 6.79
C ASP A 216 -18.59 -16.36 5.80
N ASN A 217 -19.49 -15.40 5.80
CA ASN A 217 -20.60 -15.33 4.85
C ASN A 217 -20.55 -14.00 4.08
N PRO A 218 -19.93 -13.96 2.91
CA PRO A 218 -19.82 -12.75 2.12
C PRO A 218 -21.15 -12.30 1.49
N SER A 219 -22.15 -13.20 1.37
CA SER A 219 -23.49 -12.83 0.92
C SER A 219 -24.15 -11.89 1.93
N GLY A 220 -24.65 -10.77 1.47
CA GLY A 220 -25.18 -9.72 2.35
C GLY A 220 -24.12 -8.84 3.04
N PHE A 221 -22.82 -9.13 2.87
CA PHE A 221 -21.74 -8.23 3.24
C PHE A 221 -21.25 -7.41 2.05
N LEU A 222 -20.93 -8.07 0.94
CA LEU A 222 -20.33 -7.42 -0.24
C LEU A 222 -21.33 -6.57 -1.04
N ASP A 223 -22.62 -6.80 -0.90
CA ASP A 223 -23.70 -6.01 -1.52
C ASP A 223 -24.31 -4.96 -0.56
N ASN A 224 -23.74 -4.82 0.66
CA ASN A 224 -24.26 -3.96 1.71
C ASN A 224 -23.29 -2.80 2.00
N GLU A 225 -23.58 -1.62 1.46
CA GLU A 225 -22.78 -0.42 1.65
C GLU A 225 -22.63 -0.05 3.13
N ALA A 226 -23.68 -0.20 3.94
CA ALA A 226 -23.62 0.11 5.37
C ALA A 226 -22.74 -0.87 6.15
N ALA A 227 -22.61 -2.12 5.68
CA ALA A 227 -21.68 -3.08 6.26
C ALA A 227 -20.23 -2.77 5.86
N LEU A 228 -19.98 -2.51 4.58
CA LEU A 228 -18.66 -2.16 4.03
C LEU A 228 -18.14 -0.85 4.64
N SER A 229 -19.00 0.16 4.80
CA SER A 229 -18.61 1.49 5.31
C SER A 229 -18.05 1.47 6.75
N LYS A 230 -18.23 0.38 7.49
CA LYS A 230 -17.65 0.21 8.82
C LYS A 230 -16.14 -0.07 8.80
N TYR A 231 -15.56 -0.37 7.62
CA TYR A 231 -14.18 -0.80 7.47
C TYR A 231 -13.37 0.21 6.67
N ASN A 232 -12.06 0.22 6.90
CA ASN A 232 -11.11 1.01 6.12
C ASN A 232 -10.49 0.17 4.99
N ILE A 233 -10.32 -1.15 5.25
CA ILE A 233 -9.74 -2.10 4.29
C ILE A 233 -10.60 -3.35 4.24
N VAL A 234 -10.91 -3.83 3.05
CA VAL A 234 -11.60 -5.09 2.79
C VAL A 234 -10.72 -5.98 1.92
N PHE A 235 -10.52 -7.22 2.39
CA PHE A 235 -9.75 -8.25 1.68
C PHE A 235 -10.70 -9.30 1.12
N ILE A 236 -10.60 -9.57 -0.18
CA ILE A 236 -11.33 -10.64 -0.88
C ILE A 236 -10.30 -11.58 -1.48
N PRO A 237 -9.86 -12.60 -0.71
CA PRO A 237 -8.86 -13.56 -1.16
C PRO A 237 -9.40 -14.49 -2.25
N CYS A 238 -8.51 -15.20 -2.91
CA CYS A 238 -8.84 -16.21 -3.90
C CYS A 238 -9.81 -17.25 -3.33
N SER A 239 -10.89 -17.52 -4.08
CA SER A 239 -11.88 -18.57 -3.78
C SER A 239 -12.44 -18.53 -2.35
N PHE A 240 -13.30 -17.55 -2.06
CA PHE A 240 -14.04 -17.58 -0.81
C PHE A 240 -15.04 -18.75 -0.77
N SER A 241 -15.40 -19.19 0.44
CA SER A 241 -16.06 -20.47 0.75
C SER A 241 -17.45 -20.71 0.14
N SER A 242 -18.09 -19.71 -0.49
CA SER A 242 -19.47 -19.84 -0.98
C SER A 242 -19.62 -19.88 -2.51
N GLY A 243 -18.53 -19.93 -3.27
CA GLY A 243 -18.63 -19.97 -4.73
C GLY A 243 -17.29 -19.95 -5.43
N THR A 244 -17.24 -20.63 -6.56
CA THR A 244 -16.11 -20.53 -7.45
C THR A 244 -16.07 -19.14 -8.03
N THR A 245 -15.07 -18.36 -7.65
CA THR A 245 -14.82 -17.03 -8.24
C THR A 245 -14.58 -17.13 -9.76
N CYS A 246 -14.20 -18.31 -10.25
CA CYS A 246 -14.11 -18.67 -11.66
C CYS A 246 -15.42 -19.21 -12.26
N SER A 247 -16.57 -18.82 -11.75
CA SER A 247 -17.88 -19.21 -12.24
C SER A 247 -18.59 -18.07 -12.93
N THR A 248 -19.40 -18.40 -13.94
CA THR A 248 -20.36 -17.46 -14.54
C THR A 248 -21.40 -16.94 -13.56
N SER A 249 -21.52 -17.57 -12.38
CA SER A 249 -22.39 -17.17 -11.26
C SER A 249 -21.64 -16.45 -10.15
N SER A 250 -20.43 -15.93 -10.40
CA SER A 250 -19.68 -15.18 -9.40
C SER A 250 -20.49 -13.99 -8.86
N PRO A 251 -20.55 -13.80 -7.52
CA PRO A 251 -21.22 -12.63 -6.93
C PRO A 251 -20.70 -11.29 -7.43
N ALA A 252 -19.46 -11.25 -7.94
CA ALA A 252 -18.88 -10.04 -8.54
C ALA A 252 -19.70 -9.52 -9.75
N GLY A 253 -20.48 -10.39 -10.41
CA GLY A 253 -21.39 -10.00 -11.50
C GLY A 253 -22.66 -9.29 -11.02
N ASN A 254 -22.99 -9.37 -9.73
CA ASN A 254 -24.19 -8.76 -9.19
C ASN A 254 -24.07 -7.22 -9.19
N PRO A 255 -25.03 -6.47 -9.78
CA PRO A 255 -25.01 -5.02 -9.79
C PRO A 255 -24.92 -4.38 -8.41
N SER A 256 -25.57 -4.94 -7.38
CA SER A 256 -25.49 -4.40 -6.01
C SER A 256 -24.09 -4.55 -5.41
N VAL A 257 -23.39 -5.66 -5.65
CA VAL A 257 -21.99 -5.85 -5.23
C VAL A 257 -21.08 -4.85 -5.92
N LYS A 258 -21.23 -4.66 -7.24
CA LYS A 258 -20.43 -3.68 -7.98
C LYS A 258 -20.61 -2.28 -7.42
N THR A 259 -21.85 -1.84 -7.25
CA THR A 259 -22.16 -0.51 -6.73
C THR A 259 -21.64 -0.32 -5.31
N ALA A 260 -21.85 -1.30 -4.44
CA ALA A 260 -21.39 -1.23 -3.05
C ALA A 260 -19.86 -1.13 -2.95
N LEU A 261 -19.12 -1.92 -3.74
CA LEU A 261 -17.66 -1.84 -3.79
C LEU A 261 -17.17 -0.51 -4.38
N GLN A 262 -17.82 -0.01 -5.44
CA GLN A 262 -17.49 1.30 -6.02
C GLN A 262 -17.70 2.42 -5.01
N ASN A 263 -18.83 2.44 -4.31
CA ASN A 263 -19.14 3.45 -3.30
C ASN A 263 -18.19 3.35 -2.09
N PHE A 264 -17.87 2.15 -1.64
CA PHE A 264 -16.89 1.91 -0.57
C PHE A 264 -15.52 2.50 -0.92
N VAL A 265 -14.99 2.17 -2.11
CA VAL A 265 -13.68 2.67 -2.54
C VAL A 265 -13.75 4.18 -2.81
N ALA A 266 -14.80 4.68 -3.45
CA ALA A 266 -14.95 6.12 -3.69
C ALA A 266 -15.00 6.95 -2.40
N ALA A 267 -15.50 6.38 -1.29
CA ALA A 267 -15.52 7.02 0.02
C ALA A 267 -14.17 7.01 0.75
N GLY A 268 -13.17 6.29 0.23
CA GLY A 268 -11.83 6.18 0.83
C GLY A 268 -11.44 4.76 1.26
N GLY A 269 -12.31 3.79 1.03
CA GLY A 269 -12.07 2.38 1.30
C GLY A 269 -10.93 1.82 0.45
N LYS A 270 -10.23 0.84 1.00
CA LYS A 270 -9.15 0.13 0.31
C LYS A 270 -9.60 -1.30 0.08
N LEU A 271 -9.62 -1.71 -1.17
CA LEU A 271 -10.02 -3.05 -1.58
C LEU A 271 -8.78 -3.82 -2.03
N TYR A 272 -8.55 -4.98 -1.43
CA TYR A 272 -7.54 -5.93 -1.87
C TYR A 272 -8.20 -7.21 -2.35
N THR A 273 -7.88 -7.62 -3.59
CA THR A 273 -8.34 -8.87 -4.16
C THR A 273 -7.17 -9.68 -4.67
N THR A 274 -7.26 -11.01 -4.63
CA THR A 274 -6.20 -11.89 -5.12
C THR A 274 -6.73 -12.89 -6.15
N ASP A 275 -5.89 -13.16 -7.12
CA ASP A 275 -5.97 -14.25 -8.08
C ASP A 275 -7.39 -14.48 -8.63
N TYR A 276 -8.04 -15.62 -8.37
CA TYR A 276 -9.39 -15.91 -8.88
C TYR A 276 -10.47 -14.93 -8.41
N SER A 277 -10.18 -14.07 -7.41
CA SER A 277 -11.07 -12.97 -7.03
C SER A 277 -10.96 -11.73 -7.91
N TYR A 278 -10.25 -11.79 -9.04
CA TYR A 278 -10.05 -10.67 -9.96
C TYR A 278 -11.35 -10.02 -10.47
N GLU A 279 -12.45 -10.76 -10.51
CA GLU A 279 -13.75 -10.24 -10.95
C GLU A 279 -14.28 -9.14 -10.01
N PHE A 280 -13.93 -9.18 -8.71
CA PHE A 280 -14.28 -8.11 -7.76
C PHE A 280 -13.51 -6.81 -8.00
N MET A 281 -12.46 -6.85 -8.82
CA MET A 281 -11.82 -5.65 -9.35
C MET A 281 -12.31 -5.35 -10.77
N ARG A 282 -12.37 -6.35 -11.66
CA ARG A 282 -12.73 -6.17 -13.06
C ARG A 282 -14.14 -5.63 -13.27
N GLN A 283 -15.10 -6.15 -12.52
CA GLN A 283 -16.51 -5.81 -12.70
C GLN A 283 -16.84 -4.38 -12.25
N PRO A 284 -16.39 -3.92 -11.04
CA PRO A 284 -16.62 -2.55 -10.63
C PRO A 284 -15.79 -1.53 -11.44
N TRP A 285 -14.57 -1.87 -11.87
CA TRP A 285 -13.66 -0.95 -12.57
C TRP A 285 -13.15 -1.54 -13.89
N PRO A 286 -14.04 -1.68 -14.89
CA PRO A 286 -13.68 -2.32 -16.15
C PRO A 286 -12.61 -1.53 -16.92
N GLY A 287 -11.65 -2.27 -17.45
CA GLY A 287 -10.61 -1.76 -18.34
C GLY A 287 -9.46 -1.00 -17.68
N TYR A 288 -9.32 -0.98 -16.34
CA TYR A 288 -8.08 -0.59 -15.68
C TYR A 288 -7.01 -1.66 -15.83
N VAL A 289 -7.43 -2.91 -15.77
CA VAL A 289 -6.58 -4.09 -15.93
C VAL A 289 -7.25 -5.06 -16.88
N ASP A 290 -6.48 -5.62 -17.80
CA ASP A 290 -6.90 -6.71 -18.68
C ASP A 290 -6.16 -7.98 -18.26
N TRP A 291 -6.84 -9.13 -18.31
CA TRP A 291 -6.28 -10.45 -18.00
C TRP A 291 -6.14 -11.30 -19.24
N VAL A 292 -5.14 -12.20 -19.26
CA VAL A 292 -4.97 -13.20 -20.31
C VAL A 292 -6.20 -14.10 -20.35
N GLY A 293 -6.77 -14.32 -21.52
CA GLY A 293 -7.98 -15.12 -21.69
C GLY A 293 -9.29 -14.42 -21.32
N GLN A 294 -9.24 -13.14 -20.91
CA GLN A 294 -10.43 -12.38 -20.56
C GLN A 294 -11.38 -12.23 -21.75
N THR A 295 -12.67 -12.50 -21.48
CA THR A 295 -13.79 -12.22 -22.36
C THR A 295 -14.86 -11.39 -21.61
N ASN A 296 -16.01 -11.16 -22.22
CA ASN A 296 -17.15 -10.56 -21.51
C ASN A 296 -17.81 -11.50 -20.49
N GLN A 297 -17.46 -12.77 -20.50
CA GLN A 297 -17.99 -13.77 -19.57
C GLN A 297 -17.25 -13.70 -18.23
N LEU A 298 -17.99 -13.83 -17.12
CA LEU A 298 -17.41 -13.95 -15.78
C LEU A 298 -16.55 -15.21 -15.69
N GLY A 299 -15.44 -15.13 -14.98
CA GLY A 299 -14.54 -16.26 -14.74
C GLY A 299 -13.68 -16.66 -15.96
N SER A 300 -13.77 -15.94 -17.07
CA SER A 300 -13.10 -16.32 -18.31
C SER A 300 -11.57 -16.25 -18.29
N ALA A 301 -10.97 -15.48 -17.38
CA ALA A 301 -9.52 -15.36 -17.25
C ALA A 301 -8.90 -16.33 -16.24
N CYS A 302 -9.71 -17.23 -15.66
CA CYS A 302 -9.20 -18.29 -14.81
C CYS A 302 -8.43 -19.32 -15.63
N GLN A 303 -7.19 -19.57 -15.23
CA GLN A 303 -6.35 -20.57 -15.90
C GLN A 303 -6.58 -21.96 -15.33
N GLY A 304 -6.34 -22.99 -16.14
CA GLY A 304 -6.53 -24.37 -15.75
C GLY A 304 -5.35 -25.00 -14.96
N GLY A 305 -4.34 -24.22 -14.61
CA GLY A 305 -3.18 -24.68 -13.86
C GLY A 305 -2.42 -23.53 -13.22
N GLU A 306 -1.81 -23.80 -12.07
CA GLU A 306 -0.96 -22.83 -11.39
C GLU A 306 0.42 -22.73 -12.04
N TYR A 307 1.08 -21.60 -11.82
CA TYR A 307 2.48 -21.43 -12.17
C TYR A 307 3.22 -20.62 -11.10
N ASP A 308 4.51 -20.90 -10.99
CA ASP A 308 5.46 -20.09 -10.22
C ASP A 308 6.34 -19.29 -11.17
N SER A 309 6.80 -18.14 -10.75
CA SER A 309 7.63 -17.27 -11.58
C SER A 309 8.67 -16.52 -10.76
N PRO A 310 9.91 -16.44 -11.23
CA PRO A 310 10.81 -15.37 -10.78
C PRO A 310 10.11 -14.04 -10.99
N ALA A 311 10.35 -13.10 -10.08
CA ALA A 311 9.68 -11.81 -10.12
C ALA A 311 10.63 -10.64 -9.87
N MET A 312 10.23 -9.47 -10.32
CA MET A 312 10.97 -8.23 -10.18
C MET A 312 10.08 -7.17 -9.53
N ALA A 313 10.61 -6.50 -8.51
CA ALA A 313 10.00 -5.30 -7.97
C ALA A 313 10.23 -4.12 -8.92
N ASN A 314 9.15 -3.52 -9.42
CA ASN A 314 9.23 -2.36 -10.32
C ASN A 314 9.29 -1.03 -9.56
N ASP A 315 8.78 -1.01 -8.33
CA ASP A 315 8.86 0.17 -7.47
C ASP A 315 10.23 0.26 -6.80
N PRO A 316 10.96 1.37 -6.95
CA PRO A 316 12.29 1.51 -6.34
C PRO A 316 12.30 1.41 -4.81
N GLY A 317 11.23 1.88 -4.16
CA GLY A 317 11.07 1.78 -2.70
C GLY A 317 10.90 0.34 -2.25
N LEU A 318 10.05 -0.43 -2.95
CA LEU A 318 9.89 -1.87 -2.72
C LEU A 318 11.21 -2.62 -2.95
N ALA A 319 11.93 -2.34 -4.05
CA ALA A 319 13.20 -2.98 -4.34
C ALA A 319 14.25 -2.70 -3.26
N ALA A 320 14.38 -1.43 -2.83
CA ALA A 320 15.28 -1.04 -1.76
C ALA A 320 14.92 -1.71 -0.42
N TRP A 321 13.64 -1.81 -0.11
CA TRP A 321 13.16 -2.46 1.11
C TRP A 321 13.41 -3.97 1.09
N LEU A 322 13.09 -4.67 -0.01
CA LEU A 322 13.40 -6.10 -0.17
C LEU A 322 14.90 -6.38 0.01
N SER A 323 15.76 -5.52 -0.56
CA SER A 323 17.21 -5.61 -0.36
C SER A 323 17.60 -5.42 1.11
N ALA A 324 16.98 -4.45 1.80
CA ALA A 324 17.27 -4.16 3.21
C ALA A 324 16.89 -5.32 4.15
N ILE A 325 15.87 -6.12 3.80
CA ILE A 325 15.47 -7.33 4.54
C ILE A 325 16.13 -8.62 4.02
N GLY A 326 17.08 -8.50 3.08
CA GLY A 326 17.88 -9.62 2.58
C GLY A 326 17.21 -10.47 1.50
N ILE A 327 16.13 -9.99 0.88
CA ILE A 327 15.48 -10.68 -0.24
C ILE A 327 16.11 -10.23 -1.56
N SER A 328 16.90 -11.10 -2.16
CA SER A 328 17.53 -10.89 -3.47
C SER A 328 16.81 -11.59 -4.62
N ASN A 329 16.05 -12.64 -4.32
CA ASN A 329 15.36 -13.47 -5.30
C ASN A 329 13.86 -13.49 -4.98
N LEU A 330 13.14 -12.52 -5.51
CA LEU A 330 11.68 -12.49 -5.39
C LEU A 330 11.08 -13.53 -6.35
N GLN A 331 10.13 -14.30 -5.85
CA GLN A 331 9.31 -15.21 -6.63
C GLN A 331 7.83 -14.96 -6.32
N THR A 332 6.98 -15.17 -7.30
CA THR A 332 5.53 -15.27 -7.13
C THR A 332 5.13 -16.72 -7.31
N GLN A 333 4.40 -17.29 -6.36
CA GLN A 333 4.02 -18.68 -6.31
C GLN A 333 2.50 -18.81 -6.28
N ALA A 334 2.00 -19.96 -6.75
CA ALA A 334 0.58 -20.26 -6.78
C ALA A 334 -0.25 -19.19 -7.53
N ASN A 335 0.19 -18.83 -8.73
CA ASN A 335 -0.56 -17.95 -9.63
C ASN A 335 -1.51 -18.76 -10.49
N TRP A 336 -2.81 -18.42 -10.48
CA TRP A 336 -3.86 -19.08 -11.28
C TRP A 336 -4.51 -18.09 -12.26
N THR A 337 -4.11 -16.83 -12.24
CA THR A 337 -4.47 -15.81 -13.22
C THR A 337 -3.22 -15.09 -13.71
N THR A 338 -3.33 -14.45 -14.87
CA THR A 338 -2.24 -13.64 -15.43
C THR A 338 -2.80 -12.31 -15.88
N ILE A 339 -2.26 -11.21 -15.36
CA ILE A 339 -2.54 -9.89 -15.90
C ILE A 339 -1.91 -9.79 -17.28
N ASP A 340 -2.68 -9.39 -18.29
CA ASP A 340 -2.14 -9.12 -19.63
C ASP A 340 -1.47 -7.74 -19.68
N LYS A 341 -2.20 -6.72 -19.26
CA LYS A 341 -1.71 -5.33 -19.21
C LYS A 341 -2.54 -4.46 -18.28
N VAL A 342 -2.00 -3.28 -17.96
CA VAL A 342 -2.70 -2.21 -17.28
C VAL A 342 -2.96 -1.05 -18.23
N ASN A 343 -4.09 -0.33 -18.07
CA ASN A 343 -4.49 0.74 -18.95
C ASN A 343 -4.79 2.01 -18.12
N PRO A 344 -4.26 3.18 -18.54
CA PRO A 344 -4.67 4.46 -17.97
C PRO A 344 -6.15 4.72 -18.21
N LYS A 345 -6.81 5.34 -17.26
CA LYS A 345 -8.21 5.77 -17.36
C LYS A 345 -8.33 7.26 -17.10
N THR A 346 -9.01 7.94 -18.02
CA THR A 346 -9.34 9.35 -17.89
C THR A 346 -10.81 9.50 -17.52
N GLY A 347 -11.11 10.30 -16.54
CA GLY A 347 -12.45 10.56 -16.06
C GLY A 347 -12.57 11.91 -15.37
N LYS A 348 -13.67 12.13 -14.65
CA LYS A 348 -13.90 13.32 -13.84
C LYS A 348 -13.73 13.00 -12.37
N ASP A 349 -13.03 13.87 -11.63
CA ASP A 349 -13.03 13.85 -10.16
C ASP A 349 -14.36 14.40 -9.61
N LYS A 350 -14.48 14.46 -8.28
CA LYS A 350 -15.67 15.01 -7.60
C LYS A 350 -15.93 16.50 -7.92
N ASP A 351 -14.89 17.23 -8.28
CA ASP A 351 -14.95 18.67 -8.57
C ASP A 351 -15.15 18.95 -10.06
N GLY A 352 -15.29 17.89 -10.89
CA GLY A 352 -15.51 17.96 -12.32
C GLY A 352 -14.25 18.14 -13.16
N ASN A 353 -13.05 18.10 -12.54
CA ASN A 353 -11.78 18.21 -13.28
C ASN A 353 -11.49 16.91 -14.02
N THR A 354 -10.86 17.04 -15.18
CA THR A 354 -10.39 15.86 -15.92
C THR A 354 -9.11 15.33 -15.30
N VAL A 355 -9.12 14.09 -14.82
CA VAL A 355 -7.97 13.41 -14.22
C VAL A 355 -7.73 12.09 -14.94
N THR A 356 -6.45 11.71 -15.05
CA THR A 356 -6.03 10.43 -15.61
C THR A 356 -5.31 9.63 -14.54
N VAL A 357 -5.81 8.42 -14.28
CA VAL A 357 -5.20 7.46 -13.35
C VAL A 357 -4.54 6.35 -14.15
N SER A 358 -3.27 6.13 -13.90
CA SER A 358 -2.52 5.01 -14.45
C SER A 358 -2.32 3.97 -13.34
N PRO A 359 -2.78 2.72 -13.52
CA PRO A 359 -2.48 1.68 -12.55
C PRO A 359 -0.98 1.50 -12.39
N LYS A 360 -0.54 1.44 -11.13
CA LYS A 360 0.86 1.20 -10.77
C LYS A 360 1.13 -0.30 -10.77
N VAL A 361 2.18 -0.71 -11.46
CA VAL A 361 2.71 -2.09 -11.41
C VAL A 361 3.81 -2.14 -10.35
N TRP A 362 3.58 -2.86 -9.27
CA TRP A 362 4.52 -3.03 -8.16
C TRP A 362 5.50 -4.18 -8.39
N VAL A 363 4.98 -5.30 -8.90
CA VAL A 363 5.73 -6.52 -9.14
C VAL A 363 5.40 -7.04 -10.54
N THR A 364 6.41 -7.51 -11.24
CA THR A 364 6.31 -8.22 -12.53
C THR A 364 6.79 -9.64 -12.35
N SER A 365 5.96 -10.62 -12.70
CA SER A 365 6.37 -12.03 -12.92
C SER A 365 7.11 -12.12 -14.25
N LEU A 366 8.30 -12.70 -14.24
CA LEU A 366 9.21 -12.69 -15.40
C LEU A 366 8.98 -13.86 -16.35
N ASN A 367 8.36 -14.95 -15.87
CA ASN A 367 8.18 -16.20 -16.61
C ASN A 367 6.77 -16.77 -16.42
N THR A 368 5.75 -16.01 -16.87
CA THR A 368 4.38 -16.55 -16.92
C THR A 368 4.17 -17.36 -18.21
N PRO A 369 3.07 -18.12 -18.35
CA PRO A 369 2.72 -18.78 -19.62
C PRO A 369 2.63 -17.83 -20.82
N SER A 370 2.50 -16.52 -20.58
CA SER A 370 2.39 -15.46 -21.59
C SER A 370 3.61 -14.51 -21.61
N GLY A 371 4.76 -14.94 -21.08
CA GLY A 371 5.98 -14.14 -20.95
C GLY A 371 6.00 -13.26 -19.68
N ALA A 372 6.79 -12.20 -19.67
CA ALA A 372 6.83 -11.28 -18.53
C ALA A 372 5.54 -10.47 -18.44
N LYS A 373 4.87 -10.51 -17.27
CA LYS A 373 3.55 -9.90 -17.05
C LYS A 373 3.46 -9.26 -15.65
N PRO A 374 2.63 -8.21 -15.49
CA PRO A 374 2.34 -7.66 -14.17
C PRO A 374 1.79 -8.74 -13.22
N ALA A 375 2.21 -8.70 -11.96
CA ALA A 375 1.74 -9.62 -10.92
C ALA A 375 1.06 -8.91 -9.75
N THR A 376 1.54 -7.73 -9.37
CA THR A 376 0.88 -6.89 -8.35
C THR A 376 0.64 -5.51 -8.93
N VAL A 377 -0.62 -5.07 -8.89
CA VAL A 377 -1.04 -3.78 -9.43
C VAL A 377 -1.97 -3.06 -8.47
N SER A 378 -1.94 -1.73 -8.47
CA SER A 378 -2.93 -0.92 -7.77
C SER A 378 -3.32 0.31 -8.57
N PHE A 379 -4.52 0.83 -8.31
CA PHE A 379 -4.98 2.11 -8.85
C PHE A 379 -5.89 2.82 -7.86
N GLU A 380 -6.03 4.11 -8.05
CA GLU A 380 -6.93 4.96 -7.28
C GLU A 380 -8.29 5.06 -7.95
N ALA A 381 -9.36 5.08 -7.14
CA ALA A 381 -10.72 5.32 -7.57
C ALA A 381 -11.46 6.16 -6.51
N GLY A 382 -11.89 7.36 -6.84
CA GLY A 382 -12.35 8.34 -5.86
C GLY A 382 -11.26 8.64 -4.83
N CYS A 383 -11.59 8.55 -3.55
CA CYS A 383 -10.64 8.72 -2.44
C CYS A 383 -9.91 7.42 -2.03
N GLY A 384 -10.32 6.28 -2.56
CA GLY A 384 -9.79 4.98 -2.15
C GLY A 384 -8.87 4.36 -3.19
N ARG A 385 -8.52 3.11 -2.93
CA ARG A 385 -7.57 2.36 -3.75
C ARG A 385 -8.00 0.92 -3.90
N VAL A 386 -7.68 0.35 -5.08
CA VAL A 386 -7.85 -1.06 -5.38
C VAL A 386 -6.47 -1.66 -5.59
N LEU A 387 -6.21 -2.79 -4.94
CA LEU A 387 -4.99 -3.57 -5.05
C LEU A 387 -5.34 -4.99 -5.51
N PHE A 388 -4.54 -5.54 -6.40
CA PHE A 388 -4.66 -6.90 -6.89
C PHE A 388 -3.29 -7.59 -6.97
N SER A 389 -3.22 -8.87 -6.61
CA SER A 389 -2.09 -9.75 -6.89
C SER A 389 -2.54 -11.06 -7.54
N THR A 390 -1.71 -11.59 -8.46
CA THR A 390 -1.97 -12.88 -9.14
C THR A 390 -1.59 -14.08 -8.32
N TYR A 391 -0.84 -13.90 -7.22
CA TYR A 391 -0.30 -14.96 -6.37
C TYR A 391 -0.98 -15.00 -5.01
N HIS A 392 -0.92 -16.16 -4.38
CA HIS A 392 -1.52 -16.40 -3.06
C HIS A 392 -0.59 -15.96 -1.91
N THR A 393 -1.21 -15.77 -0.75
CA THR A 393 -0.51 -15.77 0.53
C THR A 393 -0.55 -17.20 1.09
N GLU A 394 0.63 -17.75 1.38
CA GLU A 394 0.77 -19.17 1.75
C GLU A 394 0.71 -19.38 3.26
N ALA A 395 -0.23 -20.22 3.70
CA ALA A 395 -0.36 -20.57 5.12
C ALA A 395 0.69 -21.57 5.62
N MET A 396 1.37 -22.30 4.73
CA MET A 396 2.16 -23.49 5.07
C MET A 396 3.41 -23.21 5.90
N ASN A 397 3.92 -21.98 5.92
CA ASN A 397 5.13 -21.61 6.65
C ASN A 397 4.81 -20.79 7.90
N ASN A 398 5.58 -20.99 8.98
CA ASN A 398 5.45 -20.16 10.18
C ASN A 398 5.96 -18.72 9.99
N GLY A 399 6.87 -18.49 9.02
CA GLY A 399 7.35 -17.18 8.62
C GLY A 399 6.61 -16.63 7.39
N LEU A 400 6.87 -15.37 7.04
CA LEU A 400 6.38 -14.76 5.80
C LEU A 400 7.28 -15.13 4.63
N LEU A 401 6.68 -15.58 3.54
CA LEU A 401 7.38 -15.77 2.25
C LEU A 401 7.79 -14.41 1.65
N PRO A 402 8.80 -14.37 0.76
CA PRO A 402 9.19 -13.14 0.06
C PRO A 402 8.02 -12.44 -0.62
N GLN A 403 7.11 -13.17 -1.27
CA GLN A 403 5.90 -12.61 -1.90
C GLN A 403 4.90 -12.05 -0.89
N GLU A 404 4.73 -12.69 0.27
CA GLU A 404 3.89 -12.16 1.35
C GLU A 404 4.49 -10.87 1.92
N GLN A 405 5.82 -10.81 2.07
CA GLN A 405 6.51 -9.61 2.53
C GLN A 405 6.39 -8.48 1.51
N ALA A 406 6.60 -8.75 0.21
CA ALA A 406 6.38 -7.77 -0.85
C ALA A 406 4.95 -7.24 -0.85
N LEU A 407 3.97 -8.13 -0.68
CA LEU A 407 2.56 -7.76 -0.58
C LEU A 407 2.27 -6.90 0.65
N LEU A 408 2.84 -7.23 1.81
CA LEU A 408 2.69 -6.40 3.02
C LEU A 408 3.25 -4.99 2.82
N TYR A 409 4.42 -4.87 2.18
CA TYR A 409 4.95 -3.55 1.80
C TYR A 409 3.93 -2.78 0.96
N VAL A 410 3.40 -3.40 -0.10
CA VAL A 410 2.43 -2.76 -1.00
C VAL A 410 1.15 -2.40 -0.26
N LEU A 411 0.64 -3.27 0.62
CA LEU A 411 -0.54 -2.98 1.45
C LEU A 411 -0.32 -1.76 2.34
N LEU A 412 0.83 -1.64 2.97
CA LEU A 412 1.19 -0.50 3.79
C LEU A 412 1.38 0.78 2.96
N GLU A 413 1.91 0.70 1.74
CA GLU A 413 2.02 1.84 0.81
C GLU A 413 0.65 2.25 0.24
N VAL A 414 -0.18 1.28 -0.15
CA VAL A 414 -1.55 1.54 -0.63
C VAL A 414 -2.44 2.09 0.48
N ALA A 415 -2.14 1.75 1.74
CA ALA A 415 -2.83 2.31 2.91
C ALA A 415 -2.44 3.78 3.22
N VAL A 416 -1.41 4.33 2.55
CA VAL A 416 -1.03 5.75 2.69
C VAL A 416 -2.11 6.64 2.05
N CYS A 417 -2.27 7.82 2.60
CA CYS A 417 -3.19 8.87 2.19
C CYS A 417 -3.14 9.21 0.68
N THR A 418 -4.22 9.77 0.17
CA THR A 418 -4.30 10.30 -1.20
C THR A 418 -3.93 11.78 -1.24
N THR A 419 -3.14 12.19 -2.22
CA THR A 419 -2.84 13.60 -2.50
C THR A 419 -3.88 14.22 -3.44
N GLN A 420 -4.46 13.40 -4.32
CA GLN A 420 -5.46 13.82 -5.31
C GLN A 420 -6.52 12.72 -5.43
N GLU A 421 -7.79 13.15 -5.52
CA GLU A 421 -8.90 12.20 -5.76
C GLU A 421 -8.89 11.73 -7.22
N ALA A 422 -9.09 10.44 -7.42
CA ALA A 422 -9.18 9.81 -8.73
C ALA A 422 -10.61 9.88 -9.31
N PRO A 423 -10.82 9.58 -10.59
CA PRO A 423 -12.16 9.43 -11.18
C PRO A 423 -12.98 8.39 -10.42
N ARG A 424 -14.29 8.65 -10.32
CA ARG A 424 -15.25 7.71 -9.72
C ARG A 424 -15.74 6.70 -10.73
#